data_9965b4fda84e5bbcee3d7594d2b6a547
#
_entry.id   9965b4fda84e5bbcee3d7594d2b6a547
#
_cell.length_a   1.000
_cell.length_b   1.000
_cell.length_c   1.000
_cell.angle_alpha   90.00
_cell.angle_beta   90.00
_cell.angle_gamma   90.00
#
_symmetry.space_group_name_H-M   'P 1'
#
loop_
_entity.id
_entity.type
_entity.pdbx_description
1 polymer ?
#
loop_
_entity_poly.entity_id
_entity_poly.type
_entity_poly.pdbx_seq_one_letter_code
_entity_poly.pdbx_strand_id
1 'polypeptide(L)'
;QEKKDAIRLMGAELVEVDAVPYSNPDNYVRYSGRLAEELNAAEPAGAIWANQFDNTANRDAHEETTGPEIWEQTGGQVDGFICAVGSGGTLAGVAMALRARKSDVAIGLADPHGAALFDWYTRGELKAEGTSISEGIGQGRVTANLEGLTVDRAYRISDAEMLEQIYDLALHEGMVMGGSTGINIAGAVRLARDLGPGHTIVTILCDQGARYQSKIFNPEFLRERGLPTPPWL
;
A
#
# COMPACT_ATOMS: atom_id res chain seq x y z
N GLN A 1 15.04 9.84 -6.53
CA GLN A 1 16.36 9.33 -6.93
C GLN A 1 16.68 8.01 -6.21
N GLU A 2 16.51 7.93 -4.89
CA GLU A 2 16.91 6.79 -4.04
C GLU A 2 16.35 5.43 -4.53
N LYS A 3 15.10 5.40 -5.00
CA LYS A 3 14.46 4.19 -5.55
C LYS A 3 15.09 3.75 -6.87
N LYS A 4 15.44 4.69 -7.74
CA LYS A 4 16.12 4.41 -9.02
C LYS A 4 17.50 3.80 -8.79
N ASP A 5 18.24 4.37 -7.85
CA ASP A 5 19.57 3.90 -7.50
C ASP A 5 19.52 2.52 -6.88
N ALA A 6 18.56 2.25 -6.02
CA ALA A 6 18.36 0.91 -5.44
C ALA A 6 18.06 -0.16 -6.52
N ILE A 7 17.22 0.15 -7.53
CA ILE A 7 16.94 -0.78 -8.63
C ILE A 7 18.20 -1.06 -9.45
N ARG A 8 18.99 -0.03 -9.78
CA ARG A 8 20.24 -0.18 -10.54
C ARG A 8 21.30 -0.96 -9.77
N LEU A 9 21.41 -0.75 -8.44
CA LEU A 9 22.32 -1.50 -7.58
C LEU A 9 22.01 -3.00 -7.55
N MET A 10 20.76 -3.39 -7.75
CA MET A 10 20.35 -4.80 -7.87
C MET A 10 20.61 -5.40 -9.27
N GLY A 11 21.22 -4.63 -10.19
CA GLY A 11 21.58 -5.09 -11.53
C GLY A 11 20.42 -5.06 -12.53
N ALA A 12 19.29 -4.45 -12.18
CA ALA A 12 18.17 -4.32 -13.10
C ALA A 12 18.39 -3.17 -14.11
N GLU A 13 18.00 -3.39 -15.34
CA GLU A 13 17.84 -2.31 -16.33
C GLU A 13 16.58 -1.51 -16.02
N LEU A 14 16.74 -0.20 -15.87
CA LEU A 14 15.63 0.70 -15.53
C LEU A 14 15.20 1.50 -16.75
N VAL A 15 13.98 1.24 -17.23
CA VAL A 15 13.31 2.05 -18.26
C VAL A 15 12.42 3.08 -17.57
N GLU A 16 12.77 4.35 -17.71
CA GLU A 16 12.02 5.45 -17.13
C GLU A 16 10.97 5.95 -18.14
N VAL A 17 9.74 6.12 -17.68
CA VAL A 17 8.62 6.65 -18.47
C VAL A 17 7.97 7.81 -17.75
N ASP A 18 7.23 8.66 -18.47
CA ASP A 18 6.52 9.78 -17.90
C ASP A 18 5.39 9.34 -16.96
N ALA A 19 5.16 10.13 -15.91
CA ALA A 19 4.06 9.92 -14.99
C ALA A 19 2.73 10.37 -15.63
N VAL A 20 2.00 9.43 -16.23
CA VAL A 20 0.72 9.68 -16.89
C VAL A 20 -0.39 8.79 -16.29
N PRO A 21 -1.67 9.20 -16.37
CA PRO A 21 -2.80 8.39 -15.88
C PRO A 21 -2.89 7.01 -16.55
N TYR A 22 -3.48 6.04 -15.87
CA TYR A 22 -3.66 4.67 -16.39
C TYR A 22 -4.42 4.60 -17.73
N SER A 23 -5.30 5.57 -18.01
CA SER A 23 -5.99 5.69 -19.31
C SER A 23 -5.05 5.98 -20.49
N ASN A 24 -3.87 6.58 -20.22
CA ASN A 24 -2.86 6.84 -21.24
C ASN A 24 -2.13 5.54 -21.62
N PRO A 25 -1.96 5.24 -22.95
CA PRO A 25 -1.22 4.04 -23.39
C PRO A 25 0.24 4.00 -22.92
N ASP A 26 0.85 5.13 -22.64
CA ASP A 26 2.24 5.23 -22.17
C ASP A 26 2.37 5.16 -20.62
N ASN A 27 1.27 4.91 -19.92
CA ASN A 27 1.33 4.60 -18.50
C ASN A 27 2.24 3.39 -18.25
N TYR A 28 3.07 3.46 -17.22
CA TYR A 28 4.09 2.45 -16.93
C TYR A 28 3.56 1.01 -16.85
N VAL A 29 2.32 0.80 -16.40
CA VAL A 29 1.70 -0.54 -16.35
C VAL A 29 1.43 -1.06 -17.76
N ARG A 30 0.86 -0.22 -18.64
CA ARG A 30 0.55 -0.57 -20.03
C ARG A 30 1.83 -0.71 -20.86
N TYR A 31 2.77 0.20 -20.66
CA TYR A 31 4.07 0.17 -21.34
C TYR A 31 4.86 -1.10 -21.01
N SER A 32 4.93 -1.47 -19.71
CA SER A 32 5.65 -2.67 -19.28
C SER A 32 5.08 -3.96 -19.86
N GLY A 33 3.75 -4.03 -20.07
CA GLY A 33 3.12 -5.16 -20.75
C GLY A 33 3.58 -5.27 -22.22
N ARG A 34 3.52 -4.16 -22.98
CA ARG A 34 4.01 -4.15 -24.36
C ARG A 34 5.49 -4.48 -24.48
N LEU A 35 6.31 -3.88 -23.60
CA LEU A 35 7.75 -4.16 -23.56
C LEU A 35 8.03 -5.64 -23.30
N ALA A 36 7.29 -6.27 -22.41
CA ALA A 36 7.45 -7.70 -22.13
C ALA A 36 7.06 -8.56 -23.33
N GLU A 37 6.03 -8.19 -24.09
CA GLU A 37 5.66 -8.88 -25.35
C GLU A 37 6.76 -8.74 -26.41
N GLU A 38 7.31 -7.53 -26.58
CA GLU A 38 8.41 -7.26 -27.52
C GLU A 38 9.68 -8.05 -27.14
N LEU A 39 10.07 -8.03 -25.88
CA LEU A 39 11.24 -8.77 -25.38
C LEU A 39 11.01 -10.29 -25.49
N ASN A 40 9.81 -10.77 -25.20
CA ASN A 40 9.49 -12.19 -25.34
C ASN A 40 9.60 -12.69 -26.78
N ALA A 41 9.33 -11.83 -27.75
CA ALA A 41 9.47 -12.14 -29.16
C ALA A 41 10.92 -12.04 -29.67
N ALA A 42 11.76 -11.19 -29.06
CA ALA A 42 13.11 -10.89 -29.51
C ALA A 42 14.19 -11.73 -28.79
N GLU A 43 13.98 -12.08 -27.52
CA GLU A 43 14.98 -12.73 -26.68
C GLU A 43 14.79 -14.26 -26.66
N PRO A 44 15.89 -15.04 -26.86
CA PRO A 44 15.79 -16.51 -26.87
C PRO A 44 15.27 -17.11 -25.54
N ALA A 45 15.54 -16.46 -24.40
CA ALA A 45 15.06 -16.87 -23.09
C ALA A 45 13.61 -16.42 -22.80
N GLY A 46 13.06 -15.58 -23.67
CA GLY A 46 11.76 -14.96 -23.48
C GLY A 46 11.75 -13.88 -22.40
N ALA A 47 10.55 -13.35 -22.12
CA ALA A 47 10.32 -12.40 -21.04
C ALA A 47 8.96 -12.67 -20.37
N ILE A 48 8.88 -12.41 -19.08
CA ILE A 48 7.64 -12.56 -18.30
C ILE A 48 7.23 -11.19 -17.75
N TRP A 49 6.00 -10.79 -18.05
CA TRP A 49 5.37 -9.63 -17.40
C TRP A 49 4.74 -10.04 -16.07
N ALA A 50 5.30 -9.59 -14.95
CA ALA A 50 4.79 -9.93 -13.63
C ALA A 50 3.36 -9.40 -13.39
N ASN A 51 2.97 -8.28 -14.04
CA ASN A 51 1.62 -7.69 -13.96
C ASN A 51 1.03 -7.67 -12.54
N GLN A 52 1.77 -7.11 -11.59
CA GLN A 52 1.43 -7.18 -10.15
C GLN A 52 0.02 -6.70 -9.78
N PHE A 53 -0.61 -5.87 -10.62
CA PHE A 53 -1.94 -5.33 -10.33
C PHE A 53 -3.07 -6.31 -10.69
N ASP A 54 -2.90 -7.08 -11.76
CA ASP A 54 -3.98 -7.91 -12.30
C ASP A 54 -3.61 -9.41 -12.39
N ASN A 55 -2.38 -9.79 -12.07
CA ASN A 55 -2.00 -11.17 -11.85
C ASN A 55 -2.35 -11.58 -10.41
N THR A 56 -3.36 -12.42 -10.26
CA THR A 56 -3.88 -12.86 -8.95
C THR A 56 -2.91 -13.70 -8.15
N ALA A 57 -1.83 -14.24 -8.75
CA ALA A 57 -0.75 -14.88 -8.01
C ALA A 57 -0.17 -13.98 -6.90
N ASN A 58 -0.28 -12.65 -7.05
CA ASN A 58 0.06 -11.69 -6.01
C ASN A 58 -0.82 -11.85 -4.77
N ARG A 59 -2.14 -11.90 -4.95
CA ARG A 59 -3.12 -12.14 -3.87
C ARG A 59 -2.97 -13.54 -3.28
N ASP A 60 -2.84 -14.53 -4.14
CA ASP A 60 -2.77 -15.94 -3.76
C ASP A 60 -1.53 -16.20 -2.88
N ALA A 61 -0.39 -15.58 -3.19
CA ALA A 61 0.81 -15.65 -2.34
C ALA A 61 0.56 -15.11 -0.91
N HIS A 62 -0.18 -14.02 -0.75
CA HIS A 62 -0.53 -13.49 0.57
C HIS A 62 -1.58 -14.34 1.30
N GLU A 63 -2.48 -15.00 0.56
CA GLU A 63 -3.43 -15.95 1.13
C GLU A 63 -2.73 -17.21 1.65
N GLU A 64 -1.71 -17.68 0.92
CA GLU A 64 -0.97 -18.90 1.26
C GLU A 64 0.14 -18.70 2.30
N THR A 65 0.65 -17.48 2.46
CA THR A 65 1.79 -17.18 3.35
C THR A 65 1.47 -16.14 4.41
N THR A 66 1.33 -14.88 4.05
CA THR A 66 1.20 -13.75 5.00
C THR A 66 -0.01 -13.89 5.93
N GLY A 67 -1.15 -14.30 5.39
CA GLY A 67 -2.36 -14.50 6.19
C GLY A 67 -2.21 -15.64 7.24
N PRO A 68 -1.72 -16.83 6.86
CA PRO A 68 -1.37 -17.88 7.80
C PRO A 68 -0.34 -17.45 8.86
N GLU A 69 0.72 -16.74 8.48
CA GLU A 69 1.72 -16.24 9.43
C GLU A 69 1.11 -15.26 10.45
N ILE A 70 0.26 -14.35 10.02
CA ILE A 70 -0.47 -13.46 10.93
C ILE A 70 -1.32 -14.27 11.90
N TRP A 71 -2.06 -15.27 11.41
CA TRP A 71 -2.89 -16.13 12.23
C TRP A 71 -2.08 -16.90 13.29
N GLU A 72 -0.96 -17.48 12.90
CA GLU A 72 -0.08 -18.23 13.81
C GLU A 72 0.56 -17.32 14.87
N GLN A 73 1.12 -16.20 14.45
CA GLN A 73 1.83 -15.25 15.33
C GLN A 73 0.89 -14.59 16.35
N THR A 74 -0.38 -14.44 16.01
CA THR A 74 -1.41 -13.93 16.94
C THR A 74 -2.08 -15.01 17.77
N GLY A 75 -1.72 -16.28 17.59
CA GLY A 75 -2.41 -17.41 18.24
C GLY A 75 -3.89 -17.50 17.85
N GLY A 76 -4.25 -17.03 16.65
CA GLY A 76 -5.61 -16.97 16.16
C GLY A 76 -6.48 -15.87 16.78
N GLN A 77 -5.88 -14.95 17.55
CA GLN A 77 -6.58 -13.87 18.24
C GLN A 77 -6.55 -12.54 17.43
N VAL A 78 -6.79 -12.63 16.12
CA VAL A 78 -6.91 -11.46 15.26
C VAL A 78 -8.38 -11.09 15.08
N ASP A 79 -8.75 -9.83 15.42
CA ASP A 79 -10.11 -9.32 15.32
C ASP A 79 -10.25 -8.32 14.17
N GLY A 80 -9.15 -7.68 13.77
CA GLY A 80 -9.13 -6.79 12.63
C GLY A 80 -7.80 -6.81 11.88
N PHE A 81 -7.88 -6.70 10.55
CA PHE A 81 -6.75 -6.49 9.68
C PHE A 81 -7.01 -5.29 8.77
N ILE A 82 -6.05 -4.39 8.67
CA ILE A 82 -6.17 -3.17 7.87
C ILE A 82 -4.85 -2.86 7.20
N CYS A 83 -4.87 -2.47 5.92
CA CYS A 83 -3.72 -1.85 5.26
C CYS A 83 -4.15 -0.99 4.08
N ALA A 84 -3.21 -0.20 3.59
CA ALA A 84 -3.34 0.56 2.34
C ALA A 84 -3.20 -0.36 1.13
N VAL A 85 -3.71 0.12 0.00
CA VAL A 85 -3.71 -0.62 -1.27
C VAL A 85 -2.79 0.03 -2.30
N GLY A 86 -1.79 -0.73 -2.73
CA GLY A 86 -1.07 -0.53 -3.98
C GLY A 86 -1.67 -1.42 -5.07
N SER A 87 -1.31 -2.70 -5.13
CA SER A 87 -1.89 -3.68 -6.05
C SER A 87 -3.16 -4.34 -5.51
N GLY A 88 -3.37 -4.35 -4.20
CA GLY A 88 -4.47 -5.03 -3.52
C GLY A 88 -4.17 -6.45 -3.08
N GLY A 89 -3.06 -7.04 -3.53
CA GLY A 89 -2.72 -8.42 -3.21
C GLY A 89 -2.66 -8.71 -1.71
N THR A 90 -1.97 -7.86 -0.95
CA THR A 90 -1.82 -8.01 0.50
C THR A 90 -3.17 -7.93 1.21
N LEU A 91 -3.97 -6.88 0.94
CA LEU A 91 -5.26 -6.72 1.62
C LEU A 91 -6.21 -7.88 1.32
N ALA A 92 -6.32 -8.26 0.04
CA ALA A 92 -7.23 -9.31 -0.38
C ALA A 92 -6.78 -10.70 0.09
N GLY A 93 -5.50 -11.07 -0.12
CA GLY A 93 -5.00 -12.38 0.25
C GLY A 93 -5.04 -12.62 1.76
N VAL A 94 -4.62 -11.64 2.56
CA VAL A 94 -4.73 -11.73 4.02
C VAL A 94 -6.19 -11.82 4.48
N ALA A 95 -7.08 -11.03 3.89
CA ALA A 95 -8.51 -11.06 4.21
C ALA A 95 -9.11 -12.45 3.93
N MET A 96 -8.79 -13.06 2.77
CA MET A 96 -9.23 -14.41 2.42
C MET A 96 -8.74 -15.43 3.43
N ALA A 97 -7.45 -15.44 3.73
CA ALA A 97 -6.84 -16.39 4.68
C ALA A 97 -7.39 -16.27 6.10
N LEU A 98 -7.61 -15.06 6.59
CA LEU A 98 -8.14 -14.82 7.93
C LEU A 98 -9.62 -15.19 8.02
N ARG A 99 -10.44 -14.75 7.05
CA ARG A 99 -11.88 -15.06 7.05
C ARG A 99 -12.20 -16.54 6.84
N ALA A 100 -11.34 -17.27 6.16
CA ALA A 100 -11.46 -18.72 6.07
C ALA A 100 -11.33 -19.42 7.44
N ARG A 101 -10.67 -18.80 8.43
CA ARG A 101 -10.44 -19.28 9.79
C ARG A 101 -11.40 -18.68 10.82
N LYS A 102 -11.68 -17.39 10.71
CA LYS A 102 -12.54 -16.60 11.58
C LYS A 102 -13.33 -15.60 10.71
N SER A 103 -14.57 -15.94 10.40
CA SER A 103 -15.40 -15.22 9.43
C SER A 103 -15.75 -13.78 9.81
N ASP A 104 -15.64 -13.43 11.08
CA ASP A 104 -15.97 -12.14 11.66
C ASP A 104 -14.77 -11.19 11.83
N VAL A 105 -13.59 -11.56 11.29
CA VAL A 105 -12.44 -10.64 11.26
C VAL A 105 -12.80 -9.39 10.45
N ALA A 106 -12.72 -8.24 11.10
CA ALA A 106 -12.98 -6.96 10.46
C ALA A 106 -11.84 -6.60 9.49
N ILE A 107 -12.18 -6.40 8.22
CA ILE A 107 -11.24 -6.00 7.17
C ILE A 107 -11.38 -4.51 6.90
N GLY A 108 -10.27 -3.77 7.09
CA GLY A 108 -10.18 -2.34 6.91
C GLY A 108 -9.35 -1.94 5.70
N LEU A 109 -9.73 -0.85 5.05
CA LEU A 109 -8.93 -0.14 4.06
C LEU A 109 -8.45 1.19 4.65
N ALA A 110 -7.14 1.44 4.63
CA ALA A 110 -6.54 2.75 4.87
C ALA A 110 -6.15 3.38 3.52
N ASP A 111 -6.87 4.40 3.08
CA ASP A 111 -6.70 4.99 1.75
C ASP A 111 -6.18 6.43 1.86
N PRO A 112 -5.09 6.82 1.16
CA PRO A 112 -4.62 8.19 1.18
C PRO A 112 -5.58 9.11 0.40
N HIS A 113 -5.51 10.42 0.65
CA HIS A 113 -6.13 11.39 -0.23
C HIS A 113 -5.62 11.24 -1.67
N GLY A 114 -6.49 11.51 -2.65
CA GLY A 114 -6.17 11.32 -4.08
C GLY A 114 -6.35 9.89 -4.60
N ALA A 115 -6.70 8.94 -3.73
CA ALA A 115 -7.08 7.58 -4.10
C ALA A 115 -8.61 7.45 -4.22
N ALA A 116 -9.08 6.41 -4.92
CA ALA A 116 -10.50 6.23 -5.22
C ALA A 116 -11.17 5.06 -4.48
N LEU A 117 -10.40 4.20 -3.81
CA LEU A 117 -10.94 3.00 -3.20
C LEU A 117 -11.75 3.27 -1.93
N PHE A 118 -11.46 4.36 -1.20
CA PHE A 118 -12.31 4.78 -0.10
C PHE A 118 -13.76 5.01 -0.56
N ASP A 119 -13.96 5.79 -1.63
CA ASP A 119 -15.31 6.05 -2.16
C ASP A 119 -15.91 4.80 -2.80
N TRP A 120 -15.09 3.93 -3.42
CA TRP A 120 -15.57 2.65 -3.93
C TRP A 120 -16.17 1.76 -2.84
N TYR A 121 -15.47 1.54 -1.75
CA TYR A 121 -15.94 0.67 -0.68
C TYR A 121 -16.99 1.29 0.24
N THR A 122 -17.14 2.63 0.24
CA THR A 122 -18.16 3.31 1.05
C THR A 122 -19.40 3.71 0.28
N ARG A 123 -19.27 3.99 -1.03
CA ARG A 123 -20.35 4.58 -1.86
C ARG A 123 -20.57 3.83 -3.18
N GLY A 124 -19.71 2.90 -3.56
CA GLY A 124 -19.74 2.20 -4.85
C GLY A 124 -19.25 3.03 -6.03
N GLU A 125 -18.53 4.12 -5.80
CA GLU A 125 -18.04 5.04 -6.83
C GLU A 125 -16.53 5.12 -6.82
N LEU A 126 -15.88 5.03 -8.00
CA LEU A 126 -14.44 5.28 -8.14
C LEU A 126 -14.22 6.78 -8.29
N LYS A 127 -14.09 7.47 -7.16
CA LYS A 127 -13.86 8.92 -7.11
C LYS A 127 -12.64 9.24 -6.26
N ALA A 128 -11.67 9.92 -6.87
CA ALA A 128 -10.48 10.40 -6.17
C ALA A 128 -10.68 11.87 -5.76
N GLU A 129 -10.41 12.20 -4.50
CA GLU A 129 -10.47 13.57 -3.96
C GLU A 129 -9.17 13.94 -3.24
N GLY A 130 -8.63 15.12 -3.56
CA GLY A 130 -7.39 15.62 -3.00
C GLY A 130 -6.14 15.02 -3.62
N THR A 131 -5.02 15.13 -2.91
CA THR A 131 -3.71 14.59 -3.29
C THR A 131 -2.98 14.12 -2.05
N SER A 132 -1.98 13.27 -2.21
CA SER A 132 -1.09 12.82 -1.14
C SER A 132 0.36 12.81 -1.59
N ILE A 133 1.27 13.01 -0.65
CA ILE A 133 2.71 12.83 -0.86
C ILE A 133 3.15 11.37 -0.71
N SER A 134 2.25 10.49 -0.29
CA SER A 134 2.53 9.05 -0.18
C SER A 134 2.81 8.43 -1.55
N GLU A 135 3.66 7.43 -1.57
CA GLU A 135 4.07 6.75 -2.79
C GLU A 135 3.83 5.24 -2.70
N GLY A 136 3.52 4.62 -3.85
CA GLY A 136 3.33 3.16 -3.97
C GLY A 136 1.98 2.64 -3.50
N ILE A 137 1.12 3.50 -2.99
CA ILE A 137 -0.25 3.22 -2.56
C ILE A 137 -1.23 4.24 -3.14
N GLY A 138 -2.54 4.00 -2.98
CA GLY A 138 -3.58 4.89 -3.48
C GLY A 138 -4.00 4.53 -4.92
N GLN A 139 -4.99 3.64 -5.05
CA GLN A 139 -5.46 3.19 -6.35
C GLN A 139 -6.62 4.03 -6.89
N GLY A 140 -6.59 4.27 -8.21
CA GLY A 140 -7.68 4.91 -8.96
C GLY A 140 -8.66 3.92 -9.58
N ARG A 141 -8.46 2.62 -9.41
CA ARG A 141 -9.30 1.55 -9.99
C ARG A 141 -9.35 0.31 -9.10
N VAL A 142 -10.33 -0.53 -9.29
CA VAL A 142 -10.35 -1.88 -8.73
C VAL A 142 -9.44 -2.76 -9.60
N THR A 143 -8.42 -3.35 -8.98
CA THR A 143 -7.49 -4.30 -9.63
C THR A 143 -8.07 -5.71 -9.57
N ALA A 144 -7.58 -6.64 -10.40
CA ALA A 144 -8.03 -8.04 -10.32
C ALA A 144 -7.73 -8.68 -8.95
N ASN A 145 -6.69 -8.24 -8.26
CA ASN A 145 -6.41 -8.72 -6.90
C ASN A 145 -7.51 -8.37 -5.88
N LEU A 146 -8.30 -7.31 -6.14
CA LEU A 146 -9.38 -6.85 -5.26
C LEU A 146 -10.75 -7.44 -5.61
N GLU A 147 -10.86 -8.18 -6.72
CA GLU A 147 -12.13 -8.76 -7.14
C GLU A 147 -12.71 -9.69 -6.07
N GLY A 148 -13.98 -9.47 -5.70
CA GLY A 148 -14.66 -10.23 -4.67
C GLY A 148 -14.32 -9.85 -3.22
N LEU A 149 -13.37 -8.94 -2.99
CA LEU A 149 -13.05 -8.47 -1.64
C LEU A 149 -14.16 -7.58 -1.09
N THR A 150 -14.65 -7.91 0.10
CA THR A 150 -15.49 -7.03 0.92
C THR A 150 -14.65 -6.38 2.01
N VAL A 151 -14.82 -5.06 2.17
CA VAL A 151 -14.17 -4.24 3.20
C VAL A 151 -15.24 -3.76 4.18
N ASP A 152 -15.06 -4.01 5.49
CA ASP A 152 -16.03 -3.63 6.51
C ASP A 152 -15.91 -2.18 6.92
N ARG A 153 -14.69 -1.64 6.89
CA ARG A 153 -14.37 -0.26 7.23
C ARG A 153 -13.35 0.32 6.26
N ALA A 154 -13.59 1.51 5.77
CA ALA A 154 -12.62 2.27 4.98
C ALA A 154 -12.39 3.64 5.61
N TYR A 155 -11.15 4.08 5.62
CA TYR A 155 -10.72 5.36 6.19
C TYR A 155 -9.87 6.12 5.20
N ARG A 156 -10.21 7.41 5.00
CA ARG A 156 -9.38 8.33 4.24
C ARG A 156 -8.38 9.00 5.20
N ILE A 157 -7.09 8.79 4.94
CA ILE A 157 -6.01 9.26 5.80
C ILE A 157 -5.30 10.43 5.14
N SER A 158 -5.10 11.52 5.89
CA SER A 158 -4.37 12.69 5.43
C SER A 158 -2.85 12.53 5.56
N ASP A 159 -2.10 13.32 4.79
CA ASP A 159 -0.63 13.36 4.88
C ASP A 159 -0.16 13.81 6.28
N ALA A 160 -0.90 14.71 6.94
CA ALA A 160 -0.58 15.15 8.28
C ALA A 160 -0.68 13.99 9.29
N GLU A 161 -1.79 13.24 9.27
CA GLU A 161 -1.96 12.05 10.12
C GLU A 161 -0.88 10.98 9.83
N MET A 162 -0.60 10.74 8.56
CA MET A 162 0.47 9.83 8.14
C MET A 162 1.82 10.21 8.74
N LEU A 163 2.21 11.48 8.63
CA LEU A 163 3.49 11.98 9.14
C LEU A 163 3.58 11.93 10.67
N GLU A 164 2.51 12.27 11.38
CA GLU A 164 2.42 12.14 12.83
C GLU A 164 2.72 10.71 13.28
N GLN A 165 2.11 9.72 12.63
CA GLN A 165 2.35 8.31 12.97
C GLN A 165 3.79 7.86 12.70
N ILE A 166 4.40 8.30 11.60
CA ILE A 166 5.79 7.95 11.27
C ILE A 166 6.76 8.56 12.29
N TYR A 167 6.52 9.81 12.68
CA TYR A 167 7.40 10.49 13.61
C TYR A 167 7.25 9.96 15.03
N ASP A 168 6.04 9.64 15.45
CA ASP A 168 5.77 8.97 16.71
C ASP A 168 6.47 7.62 16.81
N LEU A 169 6.36 6.80 15.75
CA LEU A 169 7.02 5.51 15.63
C LEU A 169 8.56 5.63 15.70
N ALA A 170 9.13 6.64 15.04
CA ALA A 170 10.56 6.88 15.05
C ALA A 170 11.06 7.33 16.44
N LEU A 171 10.28 8.18 17.14
CA LEU A 171 10.64 8.71 18.47
C LEU A 171 10.52 7.68 19.59
N HIS A 172 9.46 6.88 19.59
CA HIS A 172 9.13 6.01 20.71
C HIS A 172 9.56 4.55 20.50
N GLU A 173 9.62 4.09 19.23
CA GLU A 173 9.98 2.71 18.91
C GLU A 173 11.34 2.60 18.17
N GLY A 174 11.95 3.72 17.79
CA GLY A 174 13.21 3.72 17.06
C GLY A 174 13.09 3.20 15.61
N MET A 175 11.87 3.13 15.07
CA MET A 175 11.60 2.60 13.72
C MET A 175 11.37 3.73 12.73
N VAL A 176 12.29 3.90 11.78
CA VAL A 176 12.19 4.90 10.70
C VAL A 176 11.59 4.25 9.47
N MET A 177 10.29 4.48 9.25
CA MET A 177 9.48 3.81 8.22
C MET A 177 8.98 4.78 7.14
N GLY A 178 8.50 4.22 6.01
CA GLY A 178 7.95 4.97 4.88
C GLY A 178 6.49 5.42 5.09
N GLY A 179 5.98 6.24 4.15
CA GLY A 179 4.65 6.86 4.24
C GLY A 179 3.50 5.86 4.32
N SER A 180 3.58 4.75 3.58
CA SER A 180 2.54 3.72 3.62
C SER A 180 2.37 3.09 5.01
N THR A 181 3.45 3.00 5.80
CA THR A 181 3.38 2.58 7.21
C THR A 181 2.56 3.57 8.05
N GLY A 182 2.79 4.88 7.87
CA GLY A 182 2.00 5.91 8.58
C GLY A 182 0.51 5.86 8.24
N ILE A 183 0.17 5.67 6.96
CA ILE A 183 -1.21 5.46 6.52
C ILE A 183 -1.82 4.23 7.20
N ASN A 184 -1.08 3.12 7.25
CA ASN A 184 -1.51 1.88 7.85
C ASN A 184 -1.76 2.01 9.35
N ILE A 185 -0.85 2.64 10.08
CA ILE A 185 -0.99 2.84 11.54
C ILE A 185 -2.16 3.78 11.85
N ALA A 186 -2.30 4.90 11.11
CA ALA A 186 -3.43 5.80 11.28
C ALA A 186 -4.77 5.09 11.05
N GLY A 187 -4.84 4.25 10.01
CA GLY A 187 -5.99 3.39 9.75
C GLY A 187 -6.24 2.39 10.88
N ALA A 188 -5.19 1.72 11.37
CA ALA A 188 -5.30 0.75 12.46
C ALA A 188 -5.79 1.39 13.77
N VAL A 189 -5.33 2.60 14.09
CA VAL A 189 -5.82 3.37 15.25
C VAL A 189 -7.32 3.68 15.11
N ARG A 190 -7.79 4.04 13.91
CA ARG A 190 -9.21 4.29 13.67
C ARG A 190 -10.04 3.01 13.77
N LEU A 191 -9.57 1.91 13.17
CA LEU A 191 -10.24 0.61 13.28
C LEU A 191 -10.32 0.13 14.74
N ALA A 192 -9.23 0.30 15.50
CA ALA A 192 -9.20 -0.05 16.93
C ALA A 192 -10.22 0.77 17.75
N ARG A 193 -10.39 2.05 17.44
CA ARG A 193 -11.40 2.89 18.08
C ARG A 193 -12.83 2.46 17.75
N ASP A 194 -13.07 2.06 16.50
CA ASP A 194 -14.39 1.60 16.05
C ASP A 194 -14.76 0.24 16.65
N LEU A 195 -13.79 -0.66 16.81
CA LEU A 195 -14.03 -1.98 17.42
C LEU A 195 -14.06 -1.92 18.95
N GLY A 196 -13.39 -0.94 19.55
CA GLY A 196 -13.32 -0.77 21.00
C GLY A 196 -12.20 -1.58 21.67
N PRO A 197 -12.09 -1.54 22.99
CA PRO A 197 -11.03 -2.20 23.74
C PRO A 197 -11.14 -3.72 23.72
N GLY A 198 -10.01 -4.40 23.85
CA GLY A 198 -9.95 -5.87 23.93
C GLY A 198 -9.82 -6.59 22.59
N HIS A 199 -9.69 -5.84 21.49
CA HIS A 199 -9.52 -6.40 20.14
C HIS A 199 -8.05 -6.35 19.70
N THR A 200 -7.62 -7.38 18.99
CA THR A 200 -6.30 -7.46 18.35
C THR A 200 -6.40 -6.99 16.91
N ILE A 201 -5.73 -5.88 16.60
CA ILE A 201 -5.67 -5.30 15.26
C ILE A 201 -4.27 -5.51 14.69
N VAL A 202 -4.21 -6.03 13.47
CA VAL A 202 -2.96 -6.23 12.73
C VAL A 202 -2.91 -5.31 11.52
N THR A 203 -1.75 -4.72 11.30
CA THR A 203 -1.44 -3.94 10.09
C THR A 203 -0.02 -4.21 9.61
N ILE A 204 0.35 -3.63 8.47
CA ILE A 204 1.65 -3.86 7.83
C ILE A 204 2.57 -2.66 8.01
N LEU A 205 3.77 -2.89 8.53
CA LEU A 205 4.89 -1.96 8.42
C LEU A 205 5.61 -2.26 7.09
N CYS A 206 5.50 -1.36 6.10
CA CYS A 206 5.87 -1.66 4.72
C CYS A 206 7.37 -1.57 4.47
N ASP A 207 7.87 -0.37 4.18
CA ASP A 207 9.26 -0.17 3.81
C ASP A 207 9.97 0.87 4.69
N GLN A 208 11.30 0.87 4.63
CA GLN A 208 12.13 1.74 5.46
C GLN A 208 12.12 3.18 4.97
N GLY A 209 12.19 4.12 5.93
CA GLY A 209 12.17 5.56 5.70
C GLY A 209 13.37 6.09 4.90
N ALA A 210 14.49 5.38 4.85
CA ALA A 210 15.67 5.74 4.07
C ALA A 210 15.36 5.98 2.57
N ARG A 211 14.29 5.37 2.05
CA ARG A 211 13.83 5.55 0.65
C ARG A 211 13.09 6.88 0.42
N TYR A 212 12.88 7.68 1.45
CA TYR A 212 12.02 8.86 1.45
C TYR A 212 12.69 10.10 2.06
N GLN A 213 14.04 10.11 2.15
CA GLN A 213 14.80 11.20 2.76
C GLN A 213 14.55 12.55 2.08
N SER A 214 14.38 12.56 0.76
CA SER A 214 14.13 13.76 -0.02
C SER A 214 12.70 14.33 0.13
N LYS A 215 11.79 13.62 0.80
CA LYS A 215 10.39 14.00 0.97
C LYS A 215 9.95 14.03 2.43
N ILE A 216 9.53 12.89 2.98
CA ILE A 216 8.89 12.82 4.30
C ILE A 216 9.86 13.07 5.48
N PHE A 217 11.17 13.08 5.22
CA PHE A 217 12.22 13.47 6.17
C PHE A 217 12.98 14.73 5.72
N ASN A 218 12.44 15.48 4.75
CA ASN A 218 13.00 16.75 4.30
C ASN A 218 12.14 17.92 4.83
N PRO A 219 12.61 18.70 5.80
CA PRO A 219 11.83 19.77 6.39
C PRO A 219 11.46 20.88 5.39
N GLU A 220 12.30 21.18 4.40
CA GLU A 220 12.02 22.18 3.37
C GLU A 220 10.85 21.72 2.50
N PHE A 221 10.90 20.49 1.97
CA PHE A 221 9.83 19.89 1.19
C PHE A 221 8.48 19.91 1.93
N LEU A 222 8.50 19.62 3.23
CA LEU A 222 7.30 19.58 4.07
C LEU A 222 6.73 20.97 4.37
N ARG A 223 7.60 21.94 4.73
CA ARG A 223 7.18 23.33 5.00
C ARG A 223 6.56 24.00 3.78
N GLU A 224 7.11 23.78 2.60
CA GLU A 224 6.53 24.27 1.34
C GLU A 224 5.09 23.80 1.10
N ARG A 225 4.70 22.69 1.72
CA ARG A 225 3.36 22.08 1.62
C ARG A 225 2.47 22.27 2.84
N GLY A 226 2.95 23.03 3.81
CA GLY A 226 2.22 23.25 5.07
C GLY A 226 2.04 21.96 5.89
N LEU A 227 2.94 20.99 5.72
CA LEU A 227 2.89 19.70 6.40
C LEU A 227 3.76 19.69 7.67
N PRO A 228 3.43 18.83 8.66
CA PRO A 228 4.25 18.65 9.85
C PRO A 228 5.69 18.24 9.51
N THR A 229 6.65 18.82 10.21
CA THR A 229 8.07 18.41 10.12
C THR A 229 8.43 17.53 11.30
N PRO A 230 9.45 16.64 11.14
CA PRO A 230 9.95 15.88 12.28
C PRO A 230 10.37 16.78 13.41
N PRO A 231 10.00 16.50 14.66
CA PRO A 231 10.27 17.38 15.81
C PRO A 231 11.75 17.51 16.19
N TRP A 232 12.61 16.68 15.60
CA TRP A 232 14.07 16.68 15.80
C TRP A 232 14.86 17.32 14.63
N LEU A 233 14.19 17.86 13.57
CA LEU A 233 14.83 18.51 12.41
C LEU A 233 14.51 19.99 12.30
#